data_d45c2ec20e4cb07e5134f411e4485e34
#
_entry.id   d45c2ec20e4cb07e5134f411e4485e34
#
_cell.length_a   1.000
_cell.length_b   1.000
_cell.length_c   1.000
_cell.angle_alpha   90.00
_cell.angle_beta   90.00
_cell.angle_gamma   90.00
#
_symmetry.space_group_name_H-M   'P 1'
#
loop_
_entity.id
_entity.type
_entity.pdbx_description
1 polymer ?
#
loop_
_entity_poly.entity_id
_entity_poly.type
_entity_poly.pdbx_seq_one_letter_code
_entity_poly.pdbx_strand_id
1 'polypeptide(L)'
;MCIRDSLCGIEKYGFEGNVAGVDRSVRYDITLHAFMLSQSGIPVIYSGDEIGQVNDYSYKDDPDKAVDSRYLHRGEFNWSLAPNRNIADTVQGKLFHALDHLEHIRSSHSVFDTTADLRTIDTWDSSILAIVRENAEEKFIGIYNFSDQDKVAWINEDDGIYTDLISGHEMEAKGVMIPAFGCFWLCRKK
;
A
#
# COMPACT_ATOMS: atom_id res chain seq x y z
N MET A 1 -2.38 -7.39 -15.04
CA MET A 1 -1.77 -8.07 -13.87
C MET A 1 -2.40 -7.44 -12.63
N CYS A 2 -3.03 -8.24 -11.81
CA CYS A 2 -3.58 -7.75 -10.54
C CYS A 2 -2.46 -7.68 -9.50
N ILE A 3 -2.29 -6.56 -8.82
CA ILE A 3 -1.25 -6.38 -7.80
C ILE A 3 -1.40 -7.44 -6.70
N ARG A 4 -2.63 -7.66 -6.24
CA ARG A 4 -2.94 -8.60 -5.15
C ARG A 4 -2.51 -10.03 -5.43
N ASP A 5 -2.82 -10.54 -6.63
CA ASP A 5 -2.65 -11.95 -6.94
C ASP A 5 -1.27 -12.26 -7.53
N SER A 6 -0.86 -11.42 -8.50
CA SER A 6 0.36 -11.72 -9.26
C SER A 6 1.62 -11.19 -8.59
N LEU A 7 1.52 -10.09 -7.82
CA LEU A 7 2.68 -9.49 -7.15
C LEU A 7 2.71 -9.84 -5.66
N CYS A 8 1.60 -9.67 -4.95
CA CYS A 8 1.57 -9.92 -3.49
C CYS A 8 1.38 -11.39 -3.15
N GLY A 9 0.62 -12.15 -3.97
CA GLY A 9 0.42 -13.58 -3.79
C GLY A 9 -0.71 -13.96 -2.82
N ILE A 10 -1.67 -13.07 -2.54
CA ILE A 10 -2.81 -13.33 -1.63
C ILE A 10 -3.56 -14.60 -2.05
N GLU A 11 -3.89 -14.72 -3.34
CA GLU A 11 -4.61 -15.86 -3.89
C GLU A 11 -3.81 -17.17 -3.72
N LYS A 12 -2.53 -17.16 -4.11
CA LYS A 12 -1.65 -18.32 -4.01
C LYS A 12 -1.59 -18.85 -2.58
N TYR A 13 -1.26 -18.00 -1.62
CA TYR A 13 -1.14 -18.41 -0.22
C TYR A 13 -2.49 -18.76 0.40
N GLY A 14 -3.59 -18.16 -0.08
CA GLY A 14 -4.94 -18.53 0.29
C GLY A 14 -5.29 -19.97 -0.14
N PHE A 15 -4.98 -20.35 -1.37
CA PHE A 15 -5.16 -21.74 -1.86
C PHE A 15 -4.27 -22.75 -1.15
N GLU A 16 -3.05 -22.36 -0.77
CA GLU A 16 -2.13 -23.21 -0.02
C GLU A 16 -2.51 -23.34 1.46
N GLY A 17 -3.49 -22.59 1.96
CA GLY A 17 -3.83 -22.52 3.39
C GLY A 17 -2.71 -21.92 4.26
N ASN A 18 -1.81 -21.19 3.65
CA ASN A 18 -0.65 -20.57 4.32
C ASN A 18 -1.01 -19.21 4.92
N VAL A 19 -1.49 -19.20 6.15
CA VAL A 19 -1.93 -17.99 6.86
C VAL A 19 -0.82 -16.95 6.95
N ALA A 20 0.41 -17.34 7.29
CA ALA A 20 1.55 -16.41 7.37
C ALA A 20 1.89 -15.81 6.01
N GLY A 21 1.75 -16.59 4.94
CA GLY A 21 1.90 -16.12 3.57
C GLY A 21 0.83 -15.10 3.20
N VAL A 22 -0.42 -15.33 3.57
CA VAL A 22 -1.54 -14.39 3.36
C VAL A 22 -1.29 -13.09 4.12
N ASP A 23 -0.93 -13.13 5.40
CA ASP A 23 -0.67 -11.93 6.20
C ASP A 23 0.49 -11.09 5.62
N ARG A 24 1.54 -11.76 5.16
CA ARG A 24 2.65 -11.11 4.46
C ARG A 24 2.20 -10.44 3.17
N SER A 25 1.36 -11.11 2.39
CA SER A 25 0.82 -10.60 1.12
C SER A 25 -0.08 -9.39 1.33
N VAL A 26 -0.92 -9.42 2.37
CA VAL A 26 -1.76 -8.26 2.77
C VAL A 26 -0.89 -7.07 3.13
N ARG A 27 0.17 -7.27 3.92
CA ARG A 27 1.11 -6.18 4.25
C ARG A 27 1.77 -5.60 3.01
N TYR A 28 2.19 -6.44 2.09
CA TYR A 28 2.80 -5.99 0.84
C TYR A 28 1.82 -5.18 -0.01
N ASP A 29 0.58 -5.63 -0.11
CA ASP A 29 -0.49 -4.93 -0.83
C ASP A 29 -0.77 -3.55 -0.23
N ILE A 30 -0.89 -3.47 1.10
CA ILE A 30 -1.03 -2.19 1.82
C ILE A 30 0.16 -1.26 1.53
N THR A 31 1.39 -1.76 1.53
CA THR A 31 2.58 -0.95 1.24
C THR A 31 2.59 -0.41 -0.19
N LEU A 32 2.15 -1.20 -1.17
CA LEU A 32 2.01 -0.73 -2.56
C LEU A 32 0.93 0.34 -2.70
N HIS A 33 -0.20 0.19 -2.02
CA HIS A 33 -1.25 1.20 -1.99
C HIS A 33 -0.80 2.47 -1.24
N ALA A 34 -0.08 2.33 -0.13
CA ALA A 34 0.52 3.47 0.57
C ALA A 34 1.49 4.24 -0.35
N PHE A 35 2.32 3.52 -1.12
CA PHE A 35 3.17 4.16 -2.12
C PHE A 35 2.33 4.90 -3.18
N MET A 36 1.32 4.25 -3.76
CA MET A 36 0.44 4.87 -4.75
C MET A 36 -0.28 6.11 -4.19
N LEU A 37 -0.85 6.01 -3.00
CA LEU A 37 -1.57 7.10 -2.34
C LEU A 37 -0.66 8.27 -1.93
N SER A 38 0.65 8.08 -1.84
CA SER A 38 1.61 9.15 -1.56
C SER A 38 2.07 9.92 -2.80
N GLN A 39 1.73 9.45 -4.00
CA GLN A 39 2.14 10.10 -5.25
C GLN A 39 1.32 11.37 -5.54
N SER A 40 1.86 12.21 -6.45
CA SER A 40 1.13 13.35 -7.00
C SER A 40 0.02 12.88 -7.93
N GLY A 41 -1.03 13.68 -8.06
CA GLY A 41 -2.17 13.40 -8.92
C GLY A 41 -3.35 12.78 -8.18
N ILE A 42 -4.28 12.21 -8.94
CA ILE A 42 -5.50 11.60 -8.42
C ILE A 42 -5.26 10.09 -8.31
N PRO A 43 -5.23 9.52 -7.09
CA PRO A 43 -5.09 8.09 -6.92
C PRO A 43 -6.36 7.37 -7.42
N VAL A 44 -6.18 6.22 -8.04
CA VAL A 44 -7.28 5.38 -8.53
C VAL A 44 -7.12 3.99 -7.93
N ILE A 45 -8.07 3.58 -7.11
CA ILE A 45 -8.18 2.23 -6.58
C ILE A 45 -9.06 1.43 -7.53
N TYR A 46 -8.59 0.25 -7.96
CA TYR A 46 -9.40 -0.61 -8.81
C TYR A 46 -10.48 -1.31 -7.98
N SER A 47 -11.71 -1.38 -8.52
CA SER A 47 -12.85 -1.99 -7.84
C SER A 47 -12.53 -3.41 -7.37
N GLY A 48 -12.71 -3.66 -6.09
CA GLY A 48 -12.41 -4.93 -5.42
C GLY A 48 -11.03 -4.99 -4.75
N ASP A 49 -10.12 -4.02 -4.98
CA ASP A 49 -8.84 -3.95 -4.27
C ASP A 49 -9.08 -3.73 -2.78
N GLU A 50 -10.05 -2.89 -2.44
CA GLU A 50 -10.43 -2.55 -1.07
C GLU A 50 -10.93 -3.74 -0.24
N ILE A 51 -11.33 -4.83 -0.89
CA ILE A 51 -11.76 -6.08 -0.22
C ILE A 51 -10.88 -7.28 -0.56
N GLY A 52 -9.75 -7.07 -1.22
CA GLY A 52 -8.86 -8.17 -1.59
C GLY A 52 -9.52 -9.20 -2.51
N GLN A 53 -10.37 -8.76 -3.44
CA GLN A 53 -11.04 -9.64 -4.39
C GLN A 53 -10.02 -10.37 -5.26
N VAL A 54 -10.09 -11.68 -5.33
CA VAL A 54 -9.21 -12.54 -6.13
C VAL A 54 -9.68 -12.65 -7.58
N ASN A 55 -8.88 -13.31 -8.43
CA ASN A 55 -9.18 -13.52 -9.84
C ASN A 55 -10.49 -14.28 -10.06
N ASP A 56 -11.16 -13.95 -11.16
CA ASP A 56 -12.36 -14.66 -11.62
C ASP A 56 -12.00 -15.65 -12.73
N TYR A 57 -11.95 -16.93 -12.39
CA TYR A 57 -11.66 -18.00 -13.35
C TYR A 57 -12.88 -18.45 -14.15
N SER A 58 -14.10 -18.05 -13.74
CA SER A 58 -15.35 -18.42 -14.43
C SER A 58 -15.47 -17.83 -15.84
N TYR A 59 -14.66 -16.81 -16.16
CA TYR A 59 -14.63 -16.24 -17.52
C TYR A 59 -14.35 -17.29 -18.61
N LYS A 60 -13.68 -18.40 -18.27
CA LYS A 60 -13.36 -19.49 -19.20
C LYS A 60 -14.60 -20.27 -19.63
N ASP A 61 -15.65 -20.24 -18.82
CA ASP A 61 -16.91 -20.94 -19.12
C ASP A 61 -17.82 -20.11 -20.03
N ASP A 62 -17.50 -18.83 -20.26
CA ASP A 62 -18.21 -17.94 -21.18
C ASP A 62 -17.46 -17.86 -22.52
N PRO A 63 -18.03 -18.39 -23.63
CA PRO A 63 -17.37 -18.42 -24.93
C PRO A 63 -16.94 -17.04 -25.44
N ASP A 64 -17.67 -15.99 -25.09
CA ASP A 64 -17.38 -14.61 -25.53
C ASP A 64 -16.21 -14.00 -24.75
N LYS A 65 -15.96 -14.48 -23.53
CA LYS A 65 -14.89 -14.00 -22.65
C LYS A 65 -13.65 -14.90 -22.68
N ALA A 66 -13.82 -16.19 -22.90
CA ALA A 66 -12.75 -17.19 -22.82
C ALA A 66 -11.54 -16.89 -23.73
N VAL A 67 -11.76 -16.17 -24.82
CA VAL A 67 -10.73 -15.77 -25.80
C VAL A 67 -9.86 -14.61 -25.33
N ASP A 68 -10.25 -13.92 -24.25
CA ASP A 68 -9.56 -12.74 -23.73
C ASP A 68 -9.20 -12.92 -22.24
N SER A 69 -7.94 -13.25 -21.99
CA SER A 69 -7.43 -13.47 -20.61
C SER A 69 -7.55 -12.27 -19.68
N ARG A 70 -7.84 -11.07 -20.19
CA ARG A 70 -8.04 -9.87 -19.35
C ARG A 70 -9.27 -10.00 -18.45
N TYR A 71 -10.26 -10.83 -18.85
CA TYR A 71 -11.45 -11.10 -18.03
C TYR A 71 -11.11 -11.80 -16.70
N LEU A 72 -9.96 -12.46 -16.59
CA LEU A 72 -9.45 -12.99 -15.33
C LEU A 72 -9.45 -11.93 -14.20
N HIS A 73 -9.10 -10.69 -14.54
CA HIS A 73 -8.99 -9.58 -13.60
C HIS A 73 -10.21 -8.64 -13.61
N ARG A 74 -11.25 -8.97 -14.39
CA ARG A 74 -12.43 -8.11 -14.60
C ARG A 74 -13.72 -8.77 -14.13
N GLY A 75 -13.62 -9.65 -13.13
CA GLY A 75 -14.80 -10.24 -12.49
C GLY A 75 -15.71 -9.17 -11.88
N GLU A 76 -16.98 -9.51 -11.74
CA GLU A 76 -17.93 -8.66 -11.05
C GLU A 76 -17.50 -8.47 -9.59
N PHE A 77 -17.83 -7.30 -9.02
CA PHE A 77 -17.54 -7.02 -7.61
C PHE A 77 -18.25 -8.04 -6.72
N ASN A 78 -17.49 -8.68 -5.82
CA ASN A 78 -18.02 -9.74 -4.97
C ASN A 78 -18.76 -9.19 -3.74
N TRP A 79 -20.02 -8.87 -3.92
CA TRP A 79 -20.89 -8.36 -2.86
C TRP A 79 -21.06 -9.32 -1.68
N SER A 80 -20.82 -10.61 -1.85
CA SER A 80 -20.90 -11.59 -0.76
C SER A 80 -19.70 -11.51 0.18
N LEU A 81 -18.54 -11.08 -0.31
CA LEU A 81 -17.33 -10.84 0.51
C LEU A 81 -17.30 -9.44 1.14
N ALA A 82 -17.98 -8.48 0.54
CA ALA A 82 -17.96 -7.08 0.98
C ALA A 82 -18.30 -6.88 2.48
N PRO A 83 -19.25 -7.60 3.10
CA PRO A 83 -19.54 -7.47 4.53
C PRO A 83 -18.35 -7.82 5.45
N ASN A 84 -17.43 -8.69 4.99
CA ASN A 84 -16.25 -9.09 5.77
C ASN A 84 -15.29 -7.93 6.04
N ARG A 85 -15.39 -6.81 5.30
CA ARG A 85 -14.63 -5.59 5.57
C ARG A 85 -14.83 -5.03 6.99
N ASN A 86 -15.97 -5.37 7.62
CA ASN A 86 -16.26 -4.97 9.00
C ASN A 86 -15.63 -5.89 10.07
N ILE A 87 -14.96 -6.96 9.65
CA ILE A 87 -14.35 -7.95 10.54
C ILE A 87 -12.82 -7.79 10.46
N ALA A 88 -12.22 -7.16 11.46
CA ALA A 88 -10.82 -6.71 11.44
C ALA A 88 -9.79 -7.81 11.12
N ASP A 89 -10.03 -9.06 11.54
CA ASP A 89 -9.08 -10.16 11.36
C ASP A 89 -9.16 -10.84 9.98
N THR A 90 -10.14 -10.47 9.15
CA THR A 90 -10.23 -11.00 7.78
C THR A 90 -9.29 -10.25 6.84
N VAL A 91 -8.95 -10.85 5.69
CA VAL A 91 -8.21 -10.18 4.62
C VAL A 91 -8.92 -8.91 4.19
N GLN A 92 -10.26 -8.99 3.99
CA GLN A 92 -11.12 -7.88 3.61
C GLN A 92 -11.07 -6.74 4.63
N GLY A 93 -11.18 -7.08 5.92
CA GLY A 93 -11.12 -6.08 7.00
C GLY A 93 -9.76 -5.42 7.11
N LYS A 94 -8.68 -6.19 7.07
CA LYS A 94 -7.30 -5.68 7.12
C LYS A 94 -7.02 -4.70 5.99
N LEU A 95 -7.38 -5.05 4.74
CA LEU A 95 -7.18 -4.20 3.57
C LEU A 95 -8.07 -2.95 3.64
N PHE A 96 -9.38 -3.14 3.85
CA PHE A 96 -10.33 -2.04 3.87
C PHE A 96 -9.95 -0.97 4.90
N HIS A 97 -9.70 -1.37 6.14
CA HIS A 97 -9.36 -0.41 7.19
C HIS A 97 -8.01 0.27 6.96
N ALA A 98 -7.03 -0.46 6.41
CA ALA A 98 -5.74 0.16 6.09
C ALA A 98 -5.87 1.20 4.96
N LEU A 99 -6.60 0.89 3.89
CA LEU A 99 -6.82 1.81 2.77
C LEU A 99 -7.63 3.03 3.21
N ASP A 100 -8.74 2.84 3.92
CA ASP A 100 -9.57 3.92 4.48
C ASP A 100 -8.72 4.85 5.37
N HIS A 101 -7.86 4.29 6.22
CA HIS A 101 -6.95 5.08 7.05
C HIS A 101 -5.96 5.90 6.24
N LEU A 102 -5.32 5.30 5.22
CA LEU A 102 -4.39 6.00 4.32
C LEU A 102 -5.07 7.12 3.53
N GLU A 103 -6.30 6.89 3.07
CA GLU A 103 -7.09 7.90 2.36
C GLU A 103 -7.46 9.08 3.27
N HIS A 104 -7.84 8.80 4.52
CA HIS A 104 -8.09 9.83 5.54
C HIS A 104 -6.84 10.67 5.83
N ILE A 105 -5.68 10.03 6.00
CA ILE A 105 -4.42 10.75 6.16
C ILE A 105 -4.15 11.65 4.95
N ARG A 106 -4.24 11.07 3.74
CA ARG A 106 -4.00 11.82 2.51
C ARG A 106 -4.91 13.05 2.38
N SER A 107 -6.19 12.91 2.72
CA SER A 107 -7.16 14.02 2.64
C SER A 107 -6.99 15.09 3.72
N SER A 108 -6.28 14.75 4.80
CA SER A 108 -6.11 15.63 5.98
C SER A 108 -4.83 16.45 5.97
N HIS A 109 -3.89 16.15 5.05
CA HIS A 109 -2.58 16.79 5.00
C HIS A 109 -2.34 17.50 3.67
N SER A 110 -2.04 18.80 3.74
CA SER A 110 -1.81 19.66 2.56
C SER A 110 -0.59 19.24 1.74
N VAL A 111 0.35 18.51 2.34
CA VAL A 111 1.52 17.98 1.64
C VAL A 111 1.17 16.98 0.53
N PHE A 112 -0.04 16.43 0.51
CA PHE A 112 -0.52 15.57 -0.57
C PHE A 112 -1.22 16.32 -1.71
N ASP A 113 -1.39 17.63 -1.59
CA ASP A 113 -1.95 18.46 -2.65
C ASP A 113 -1.05 18.48 -3.90
N THR A 114 -1.66 18.77 -5.04
CA THR A 114 -0.96 18.79 -6.34
C THR A 114 0.15 19.83 -6.44
N THR A 115 0.14 20.84 -5.56
CA THR A 115 1.10 21.94 -5.50
C THR A 115 2.37 21.61 -4.71
N ALA A 116 2.36 20.51 -3.94
CA ALA A 116 3.53 20.10 -3.19
C ALA A 116 4.59 19.48 -4.11
N ASP A 117 5.84 19.90 -3.95
CA ASP A 117 6.98 19.32 -4.66
C ASP A 117 7.13 17.84 -4.29
N LEU A 118 7.55 17.02 -5.25
CA LEU A 118 7.83 15.60 -5.05
C LEU A 118 9.19 15.25 -5.62
N ARG A 119 10.03 14.60 -4.81
CA ARG A 119 11.33 14.09 -5.23
C ARG A 119 11.64 12.74 -4.58
N THR A 120 12.50 11.98 -5.20
CA THR A 120 13.08 10.76 -4.60
C THR A 120 14.37 11.10 -3.85
N ILE A 121 14.71 10.28 -2.86
CA ILE A 121 15.98 10.37 -2.13
C ILE A 121 16.67 9.01 -2.12
N ASP A 122 17.99 9.01 -2.10
CA ASP A 122 18.79 7.80 -2.05
C ASP A 122 18.71 7.15 -0.67
N THR A 123 18.49 5.85 -0.65
CA THR A 123 18.40 5.03 0.56
C THR A 123 19.57 4.05 0.69
N TRP A 124 20.49 4.01 -0.29
CA TRP A 124 21.65 3.11 -0.39
C TRP A 124 21.26 1.60 -0.41
N ASP A 125 19.98 1.29 -0.46
CA ASP A 125 19.44 -0.07 -0.60
C ASP A 125 18.38 -0.09 -1.71
N SER A 126 18.62 -0.88 -2.76
CA SER A 126 17.74 -0.96 -3.94
C SER A 126 16.35 -1.53 -3.66
N SER A 127 16.13 -2.14 -2.50
CA SER A 127 14.83 -2.65 -2.06
C SER A 127 14.00 -1.65 -1.27
N ILE A 128 14.60 -0.51 -0.91
CA ILE A 128 13.92 0.57 -0.19
C ILE A 128 13.75 1.76 -1.13
N LEU A 129 12.53 2.24 -1.26
CA LEU A 129 12.23 3.50 -1.92
C LEU A 129 11.89 4.56 -0.89
N ALA A 130 12.46 5.74 -1.02
CA ALA A 130 12.05 6.89 -0.24
C ALA A 130 11.72 8.08 -1.14
N ILE A 131 10.64 8.77 -0.80
CA ILE A 131 10.17 9.99 -1.46
C ILE A 131 10.00 11.10 -0.45
N VAL A 132 10.21 12.32 -0.89
CA VAL A 132 9.89 13.53 -0.12
C VAL A 132 8.82 14.31 -0.85
N ARG A 133 7.81 14.73 -0.11
CA ARG A 133 6.88 15.77 -0.55
C ARG A 133 7.01 16.97 0.38
N GLU A 134 6.88 18.15 -0.18
CA GLU A 134 7.12 19.35 0.58
C GLU A 134 6.30 20.52 0.03
N ASN A 135 5.70 21.28 0.94
CA ASN A 135 5.04 22.54 0.65
C ASN A 135 5.44 23.61 1.70
N ALA A 136 4.72 24.72 1.76
CA ALA A 136 5.02 25.79 2.72
C ALA A 136 4.77 25.39 4.20
N GLU A 137 3.89 24.44 4.46
CA GLU A 137 3.37 24.10 5.78
C GLU A 137 3.92 22.80 6.34
N GLU A 138 4.16 21.82 5.45
CA GLU A 138 4.49 20.44 5.85
C GLU A 138 5.66 19.90 5.02
N LYS A 139 6.41 18.99 5.64
CA LYS A 139 7.38 18.11 4.98
C LYS A 139 7.03 16.66 5.31
N PHE A 140 6.88 15.85 4.27
CA PHE A 140 6.56 14.44 4.31
C PHE A 140 7.71 13.61 3.74
N ILE A 141 8.01 12.48 4.37
CA ILE A 141 8.95 11.47 3.89
C ILE A 141 8.23 10.12 3.89
N GLY A 142 7.94 9.59 2.71
CA GLY A 142 7.42 8.22 2.56
C GLY A 142 8.58 7.25 2.39
N ILE A 143 8.62 6.19 3.19
CA ILE A 143 9.66 5.17 3.14
C ILE A 143 9.01 3.81 2.98
N TYR A 144 9.42 3.04 1.96
CA TYR A 144 8.78 1.79 1.56
C TYR A 144 9.82 0.70 1.40
N ASN A 145 9.66 -0.40 2.14
CA ASN A 145 10.49 -1.59 2.01
C ASN A 145 9.75 -2.63 1.16
N PHE A 146 10.22 -2.86 -0.07
CA PHE A 146 9.63 -3.84 -0.99
C PHE A 146 10.29 -5.23 -0.89
N SER A 147 11.16 -5.46 0.12
CA SER A 147 11.76 -6.76 0.38
C SER A 147 11.00 -7.55 1.44
N ASP A 148 11.22 -8.85 1.45
CA ASP A 148 10.68 -9.79 2.43
C ASP A 148 11.51 -9.88 3.73
N GLN A 149 12.40 -8.91 3.95
CA GLN A 149 13.26 -8.82 5.12
C GLN A 149 13.15 -7.46 5.78
N ASP A 150 13.33 -7.41 7.10
CA ASP A 150 13.46 -6.15 7.82
C ASP A 150 14.75 -5.45 7.37
N LYS A 151 14.65 -4.16 7.13
CA LYS A 151 15.74 -3.33 6.60
C LYS A 151 15.91 -2.06 7.42
N VAL A 152 17.11 -1.48 7.36
CA VAL A 152 17.38 -0.16 7.92
C VAL A 152 17.50 0.84 6.78
N ALA A 153 16.63 1.83 6.76
CA ALA A 153 16.72 2.94 5.81
C ALA A 153 17.66 4.02 6.36
N TRP A 154 18.70 4.32 5.60
CA TRP A 154 19.55 5.47 5.84
C TRP A 154 19.16 6.57 4.85
N ILE A 155 18.51 7.61 5.36
CA ILE A 155 18.04 8.73 4.56
C ILE A 155 18.87 9.97 4.89
N ASN A 156 19.35 10.65 3.85
CA ASN A 156 20.07 11.91 4.01
C ASN A 156 19.11 13.09 3.84
N GLU A 157 18.28 13.30 4.87
CA GLU A 157 17.36 14.43 4.99
C GLU A 157 17.62 15.16 6.31
N ASP A 158 16.90 16.27 6.54
CA ASP A 158 17.06 17.06 7.74
C ASP A 158 16.86 16.23 9.00
N ASP A 159 17.80 16.36 9.92
CA ASP A 159 17.67 15.78 11.25
C ASP A 159 16.43 16.37 11.95
N GLY A 160 15.75 15.56 12.71
CA GLY A 160 14.60 15.99 13.49
C GLY A 160 13.59 14.89 13.76
N ILE A 161 12.65 15.22 14.61
CA ILE A 161 11.54 14.33 14.95
C ILE A 161 10.41 14.54 13.95
N TYR A 162 9.89 13.45 13.45
CA TYR A 162 8.72 13.36 12.58
C TYR A 162 7.65 12.52 13.27
N THR A 163 6.41 12.78 12.95
CA THR A 163 5.29 11.88 13.31
C THR A 163 5.05 10.92 12.15
N ASP A 164 5.08 9.61 12.41
CA ASP A 164 4.56 8.64 11.44
C ASP A 164 3.03 8.73 11.42
N LEU A 165 2.49 9.22 10.32
CA LEU A 165 1.04 9.46 10.18
C LEU A 165 0.21 8.18 10.25
N ILE A 166 0.81 7.02 9.92
CA ILE A 166 0.13 5.72 9.93
C ILE A 166 -0.05 5.22 11.36
N SER A 167 0.98 5.30 12.19
CA SER A 167 0.96 4.80 13.57
C SER A 167 0.70 5.87 14.62
N GLY A 168 0.90 7.15 14.29
CA GLY A 168 0.86 8.27 15.22
C GLY A 168 2.10 8.41 16.12
N HIS A 169 3.12 7.57 15.93
CA HIS A 169 4.34 7.63 16.76
C HIS A 169 5.34 8.64 16.24
N GLU A 170 6.05 9.28 17.16
CA GLU A 170 7.20 10.13 16.84
C GLU A 170 8.46 9.30 16.65
N MET A 171 9.24 9.63 15.62
CA MET A 171 10.51 8.98 15.31
C MET A 171 11.44 9.89 14.50
N GLU A 172 12.73 9.56 14.53
CA GLU A 172 13.72 10.17 13.61
C GLU A 172 13.63 9.51 12.23
N ALA A 173 13.86 10.31 11.19
CA ALA A 173 13.85 9.78 9.82
C ALA A 173 15.13 9.00 9.46
N LYS A 174 16.21 9.15 10.24
CA LYS A 174 17.53 8.59 9.96
C LYS A 174 17.75 7.25 10.67
N GLY A 175 18.15 6.22 9.91
CA GLY A 175 18.41 4.89 10.48
C GLY A 175 17.14 4.18 10.93
N VAL A 176 16.05 4.36 10.19
CA VAL A 176 14.74 3.77 10.51
C VAL A 176 14.73 2.29 10.19
N MET A 177 14.39 1.45 11.17
CA MET A 177 14.12 0.03 10.96
C MET A 177 12.73 -0.13 10.34
N ILE A 178 12.67 -0.66 9.11
CA ILE A 178 11.42 -0.87 8.37
C ILE A 178 11.16 -2.37 8.27
N PRO A 179 10.02 -2.86 8.75
CA PRO A 179 9.64 -4.26 8.62
C PRO A 179 9.59 -4.72 7.16
N ALA A 180 9.73 -6.03 6.96
CA ALA A 180 9.49 -6.67 5.67
C ALA A 180 8.13 -6.25 5.09
N PHE A 181 8.13 -5.78 3.84
CA PHE A 181 6.94 -5.24 3.17
C PHE A 181 6.20 -4.18 4.01
N GLY A 182 6.95 -3.34 4.74
CA GLY A 182 6.41 -2.26 5.55
C GLY A 182 6.67 -0.89 4.95
N CYS A 183 5.99 0.12 5.50
CA CYS A 183 6.20 1.51 5.14
C CYS A 183 6.02 2.43 6.33
N PHE A 184 6.56 3.66 6.21
CA PHE A 184 6.32 4.78 7.10
C PHE A 184 5.93 6.02 6.32
N TRP A 185 5.03 6.80 6.87
CA TRP A 185 4.61 8.10 6.38
C TRP A 185 4.99 9.18 7.39
N LEU A 186 6.25 9.56 7.37
CA LEU A 186 6.81 10.53 8.31
C LEU A 186 6.45 11.95 7.89
N CYS A 187 5.82 12.72 8.76
CA CYS A 187 5.44 14.09 8.50
C CYS A 187 5.84 15.02 9.65
N ARG A 188 6.21 16.25 9.31
CA ARG A 188 6.38 17.33 10.29
C ARG A 188 5.86 18.64 9.73
N LYS A 189 5.36 19.49 10.62
CA LYS A 189 5.07 20.91 10.30
C LYS A 189 6.37 21.69 10.24
N LYS A 190 6.38 22.66 9.36
CA LYS A 190 7.49 23.63 9.21
C LYS A 190 7.35 24.80 10.19
#